data_3afe82eb9ea31d514d61d982afe22464
#
_entry.id   3afe82eb9ea31d514d61d982afe22464
#
_cell.length_a   1.000
_cell.length_b   1.000
_cell.length_c   1.000
_cell.angle_alpha   90.00
_cell.angle_beta   90.00
_cell.angle_gamma   90.00
#
_symmetry.space_group_name_H-M   'P 1'
#
loop_
_entity.id
_entity.type
_entity.pdbx_description
1 polymer ?
#
loop_
_entity_poly.entity_id
_entity_poly.type
_entity_poly.pdbx_seq_one_letter_code
_entity_poly.pdbx_strand_id
1 'polypeptide(L)'
;KTAADEAAEEALLSRWVDSLPEPVCTEMRTLYAEMAALQTTEAKIYKALDKMEAIVQHNESAIATWEPQEYALNLTYGVPQTRFAPYMQELREAIRQETLDKMARSCAEAPYEFRHAQPEECAAVLALIEQRIAWMDQNGLHGWNETDYTTYYPLAYYEGIRKDLLVLVDTRSGEVVSAGALFTQDARWPEPAPALYLHNFVSKVGAKGAGTQFLQCAERYARSLGKQALRLDSGANNPGLTAYYEGQGYRPCGTCTEGPYHGILREKKL
;
A
#
# COMPACT_ATOMS: atom_id res chain seq x y z
N LYS A 1 10.49 3.48 16.42
CA LYS A 1 11.17 3.19 17.68
C LYS A 1 12.67 3.33 17.45
N THR A 2 13.36 4.14 18.23
CA THR A 2 14.80 4.36 18.12
C THR A 2 15.57 3.43 19.08
N ALA A 3 16.88 3.24 18.86
CA ALA A 3 17.72 2.48 19.80
C ALA A 3 17.73 3.10 21.22
N ALA A 4 17.53 4.42 21.33
CA ALA A 4 17.41 5.10 22.62
C ALA A 4 16.09 4.74 23.32
N ASP A 5 14.99 4.58 22.59
CA ASP A 5 13.70 4.15 23.16
C ASP A 5 13.80 2.70 23.68
N GLU A 6 14.48 1.82 22.93
CA GLU A 6 14.68 0.42 23.33
C GLU A 6 15.53 0.32 24.60
N ALA A 7 16.62 1.07 24.70
CA ALA A 7 17.46 1.12 25.89
C ALA A 7 16.71 1.68 27.12
N ALA A 8 15.84 2.68 26.94
CA ALA A 8 15.03 3.24 28.00
C ALA A 8 13.98 2.24 28.53
N GLU A 9 13.33 1.49 27.63
CA GLU A 9 12.39 0.42 28.00
C GLU A 9 13.09 -0.72 28.77
N GLU A 10 14.23 -1.16 28.29
CA GLU A 10 15.01 -2.21 28.95
C GLU A 10 15.46 -1.78 30.36
N ALA A 11 15.87 -0.52 30.52
CA ALA A 11 16.22 0.04 31.83
C ALA A 11 15.01 0.16 32.78
N LEU A 12 13.80 0.45 32.23
CA LEU A 12 12.57 0.47 33.01
C LEU A 12 12.18 -0.93 33.48
N LEU A 13 12.23 -1.91 32.57
CA LEU A 13 11.93 -3.31 32.86
C LEU A 13 12.89 -3.86 33.93
N SER A 14 14.19 -3.62 33.78
CA SER A 14 15.20 -4.05 34.77
C SER A 14 14.92 -3.49 36.16
N ARG A 15 14.65 -2.17 36.25
CA ARG A 15 14.31 -1.54 37.53
C ARG A 15 13.04 -2.10 38.16
N TRP A 16 12.04 -2.41 37.35
CA TRP A 16 10.81 -3.02 37.86
C TRP A 16 11.08 -4.43 38.39
N VAL A 17 11.81 -5.27 37.65
CA VAL A 17 12.19 -6.62 38.09
C VAL A 17 12.99 -6.55 39.37
N ASP A 18 13.96 -5.63 39.49
CA ASP A 18 14.78 -5.43 40.68
C ASP A 18 13.99 -5.00 41.92
N SER A 19 12.79 -4.44 41.74
CA SER A 19 11.89 -4.06 42.84
C SER A 19 11.03 -5.21 43.38
N LEU A 20 11.04 -6.37 42.73
CA LEU A 20 10.27 -7.54 43.14
C LEU A 20 10.96 -8.27 44.32
N PRO A 21 10.18 -8.88 45.23
CA PRO A 21 10.72 -9.67 46.32
C PRO A 21 11.36 -10.97 45.84
N GLU A 22 12.38 -11.47 46.55
CA GLU A 22 12.89 -12.81 46.32
C GLU A 22 11.88 -13.90 46.75
N PRO A 23 11.76 -15.04 46.03
CA PRO A 23 12.58 -15.47 44.91
C PRO A 23 12.13 -14.94 43.54
N VAL A 24 11.02 -14.21 43.47
CA VAL A 24 10.37 -13.74 42.21
C VAL A 24 11.31 -12.87 41.39
N CYS A 25 12.11 -12.00 42.03
CA CYS A 25 13.09 -11.18 41.35
C CYS A 25 14.10 -12.04 40.54
N THR A 26 14.68 -13.06 41.17
CA THR A 26 15.64 -13.97 40.55
C THR A 26 15.01 -14.79 39.40
N GLU A 27 13.79 -15.29 39.58
CA GLU A 27 13.05 -16.03 38.57
C GLU A 27 12.74 -15.15 37.34
N MET A 28 12.23 -13.93 37.56
CA MET A 28 11.93 -13.00 36.48
C MET A 28 13.17 -12.55 35.71
N ARG A 29 14.29 -12.28 36.37
CA ARG A 29 15.57 -12.00 35.70
C ARG A 29 16.01 -13.14 34.78
N THR A 30 15.87 -14.38 35.27
CA THR A 30 16.24 -15.57 34.51
C THR A 30 15.38 -15.70 33.24
N LEU A 31 14.06 -15.54 33.38
CA LEU A 31 13.10 -15.60 32.27
C LEU A 31 13.36 -14.50 31.24
N TYR A 32 13.56 -13.24 31.66
CA TYR A 32 13.85 -12.16 30.72
C TYR A 32 15.20 -12.32 30.02
N ALA A 33 16.20 -12.83 30.71
CA ALA A 33 17.49 -13.16 30.07
C ALA A 33 17.35 -14.27 29.03
N GLU A 34 16.56 -15.31 29.32
CA GLU A 34 16.23 -16.37 28.36
C GLU A 34 15.49 -15.83 27.14
N MET A 35 14.47 -15.00 27.36
CA MET A 35 13.69 -14.36 26.30
C MET A 35 14.58 -13.48 25.39
N ALA A 36 15.51 -12.73 25.98
CA ALA A 36 16.44 -11.88 25.23
C ALA A 36 17.47 -12.70 24.45
N ALA A 37 17.94 -13.82 24.99
CA ALA A 37 18.94 -14.69 24.36
C ALA A 37 18.38 -15.43 23.13
N LEU A 38 17.09 -15.71 23.05
CA LEU A 38 16.39 -16.43 21.95
C LEU A 38 17.06 -17.78 21.60
N GLN A 39 17.62 -18.48 22.59
CA GLN A 39 18.29 -19.76 22.37
C GLN A 39 17.31 -20.95 22.55
N THR A 40 16.46 -20.89 23.56
CA THR A 40 15.47 -21.94 23.85
C THR A 40 14.31 -21.91 22.87
N THR A 41 13.59 -23.04 22.76
CA THR A 41 12.37 -23.14 21.96
C THR A 41 11.29 -22.23 22.51
N GLU A 42 11.15 -22.16 23.83
CA GLU A 42 10.20 -21.33 24.55
C GLU A 42 10.40 -19.83 24.25
N ALA A 43 11.64 -19.36 24.31
CA ALA A 43 11.97 -17.96 23.98
C ALA A 43 11.66 -17.62 22.51
N LYS A 44 11.93 -18.57 21.58
CA LYS A 44 11.59 -18.40 20.15
C LYS A 44 10.09 -18.38 19.92
N ILE A 45 9.35 -19.27 20.59
CA ILE A 45 7.86 -19.28 20.52
C ILE A 45 7.32 -17.96 21.05
N TYR A 46 7.76 -17.52 22.22
CA TYR A 46 7.35 -16.23 22.78
C TYR A 46 7.57 -15.09 21.78
N LYS A 47 8.78 -15.00 21.20
CA LYS A 47 9.09 -13.91 20.26
C LYS A 47 8.28 -13.98 18.98
N ALA A 48 7.97 -15.16 18.49
CA ALA A 48 7.11 -15.34 17.34
C ALA A 48 5.67 -14.93 17.63
N LEU A 49 5.13 -15.32 18.80
CA LEU A 49 3.78 -14.95 19.24
C LEU A 49 3.65 -13.45 19.46
N ASP A 50 4.62 -12.79 20.09
CA ASP A 50 4.70 -11.33 20.26
C ASP A 50 4.54 -10.59 18.92
N LYS A 51 5.21 -11.10 17.86
CA LYS A 51 5.10 -10.50 16.53
C LYS A 51 3.77 -10.80 15.83
N MET A 52 3.24 -12.00 16.02
CA MET A 52 1.96 -12.39 15.43
C MET A 52 0.77 -11.72 16.11
N GLU A 53 0.84 -11.51 17.42
CA GLU A 53 -0.20 -10.85 18.20
C GLU A 53 -0.49 -9.44 17.68
N ALA A 54 0.54 -8.66 17.36
CA ALA A 54 0.38 -7.32 16.79
C ALA A 54 -0.43 -7.36 15.46
N ILE A 55 -0.24 -8.40 14.64
CA ILE A 55 -0.99 -8.55 13.38
C ILE A 55 -2.43 -8.97 13.66
N VAL A 56 -2.64 -9.88 14.62
CA VAL A 56 -4.00 -10.30 15.04
C VAL A 56 -4.79 -9.08 15.53
N GLN A 57 -4.20 -8.20 16.34
CA GLN A 57 -4.83 -6.96 16.77
C GLN A 57 -5.22 -6.05 15.59
N HIS A 58 -4.35 -5.93 14.58
CA HIS A 58 -4.68 -5.23 13.34
C HIS A 58 -5.82 -5.93 12.60
N ASN A 59 -5.81 -7.25 12.50
CA ASN A 59 -6.88 -8.00 11.85
C ASN A 59 -8.23 -7.86 12.58
N GLU A 60 -8.24 -7.66 13.89
CA GLU A 60 -9.45 -7.41 14.67
C GLU A 60 -9.91 -5.96 14.64
N SER A 61 -9.00 -5.00 14.44
CA SER A 61 -9.34 -3.57 14.36
C SER A 61 -10.08 -3.23 13.05
N ALA A 62 -10.84 -2.13 13.01
CA ALA A 62 -11.45 -1.69 11.76
C ALA A 62 -10.38 -1.30 10.74
N ILE A 63 -10.49 -1.80 9.49
CA ILE A 63 -9.47 -1.54 8.46
C ILE A 63 -9.33 -0.04 8.11
N ALA A 64 -10.35 0.76 8.35
CA ALA A 64 -10.31 2.22 8.20
C ALA A 64 -9.35 2.91 9.19
N THR A 65 -8.90 2.20 10.23
CA THR A 65 -7.91 2.71 11.20
C THR A 65 -6.46 2.37 10.80
N TRP A 66 -6.29 1.57 9.73
CA TRP A 66 -4.95 1.15 9.30
C TRP A 66 -4.24 2.28 8.55
N GLU A 67 -2.99 2.51 8.93
CA GLU A 67 -2.10 3.38 8.18
C GLU A 67 -1.61 2.71 6.88
N PRO A 68 -1.29 3.48 5.81
CA PRO A 68 -0.90 2.92 4.52
C PRO A 68 0.24 1.88 4.57
N GLN A 69 1.22 2.08 5.45
CA GLN A 69 2.34 1.15 5.62
C GLN A 69 1.95 -0.17 6.29
N GLU A 70 0.87 -0.20 7.05
CA GLU A 70 0.44 -1.39 7.80
C GLU A 70 -0.10 -2.48 6.87
N TYR A 71 -0.66 -2.12 5.72
CA TYR A 71 -1.11 -3.07 4.71
C TYR A 71 0.00 -4.02 4.25
N ALA A 72 1.18 -3.48 3.93
CA ALA A 72 2.32 -4.28 3.50
C ALA A 72 3.04 -4.92 4.70
N LEU A 73 3.13 -4.20 5.82
CA LEU A 73 3.79 -4.69 7.04
C LEU A 73 3.09 -5.93 7.60
N ASN A 74 1.76 -5.93 7.69
CA ASN A 74 1.00 -7.06 8.23
C ASN A 74 1.17 -8.34 7.41
N LEU A 75 1.55 -8.26 6.13
CA LEU A 75 1.83 -9.44 5.30
C LEU A 75 3.21 -10.06 5.57
N THR A 76 4.16 -9.30 6.11
CA THR A 76 5.57 -9.70 6.24
C THR A 76 6.11 -9.70 7.66
N TYR A 77 5.49 -8.96 8.58
CA TYR A 77 5.95 -8.81 9.95
C TYR A 77 5.94 -10.16 10.70
N GLY A 78 6.99 -10.44 11.43
CA GLY A 78 7.13 -11.67 12.21
C GLY A 78 7.51 -12.93 11.42
N VAL A 79 7.56 -12.92 10.09
CA VAL A 79 7.93 -14.09 9.28
C VAL A 79 9.31 -14.67 9.64
N PRO A 80 10.38 -13.89 9.84
CA PRO A 80 11.68 -14.46 10.23
C PRO A 80 11.62 -15.20 11.56
N GLN A 81 10.83 -14.73 12.52
CA GLN A 81 10.72 -15.29 13.86
C GLN A 81 10.00 -16.64 13.91
N THR A 82 9.28 -17.02 12.86
CA THR A 82 8.53 -18.29 12.81
C THR A 82 9.32 -19.44 12.14
N ARG A 83 10.48 -19.15 11.51
CA ARG A 83 11.22 -20.12 10.69
C ARG A 83 11.78 -21.31 11.45
N PHE A 84 11.83 -21.25 12.76
CA PHE A 84 12.40 -22.32 13.59
C PHE A 84 11.50 -23.56 13.72
N ALA A 85 10.20 -23.45 13.45
CA ALA A 85 9.23 -24.54 13.56
C ALA A 85 8.17 -24.48 12.46
N PRO A 86 7.87 -25.60 11.76
CA PRO A 86 6.85 -25.64 10.73
C PRO A 86 5.47 -25.16 11.21
N TYR A 87 5.04 -25.62 12.39
CA TYR A 87 3.76 -25.19 12.99
C TYR A 87 3.67 -23.68 13.15
N MET A 88 4.75 -23.01 13.56
CA MET A 88 4.77 -21.54 13.70
C MET A 88 4.69 -20.84 12.34
N GLN A 89 5.24 -21.43 11.29
CA GLN A 89 5.11 -20.93 9.92
C GLN A 89 3.68 -21.06 9.41
N GLU A 90 3.04 -22.22 9.66
CA GLU A 90 1.64 -22.47 9.31
C GLU A 90 0.71 -21.50 10.04
N LEU A 91 0.91 -21.29 11.34
CA LEU A 91 0.13 -20.32 12.12
C LEU A 91 0.30 -18.89 11.57
N ARG A 92 1.54 -18.49 11.24
CA ARG A 92 1.81 -17.17 10.65
C ARG A 92 1.16 -17.02 9.28
N GLU A 93 1.15 -18.09 8.48
CA GLU A 93 0.49 -18.08 7.18
C GLU A 93 -1.03 -17.98 7.31
N ALA A 94 -1.64 -18.65 8.28
CA ALA A 94 -3.07 -18.52 8.57
C ALA A 94 -3.42 -17.07 8.93
N ILE A 95 -2.64 -16.41 9.80
CA ILE A 95 -2.82 -15.00 10.14
C ILE A 95 -2.64 -14.09 8.91
N ARG A 96 -1.69 -14.40 8.03
CA ARG A 96 -1.51 -13.67 6.76
C ARG A 96 -2.73 -13.81 5.86
N GLN A 97 -3.31 -15.00 5.79
CA GLN A 97 -4.52 -15.22 5.01
C GLN A 97 -5.70 -14.43 5.56
N GLU A 98 -5.88 -14.38 6.87
CA GLU A 98 -6.89 -13.53 7.50
C GLU A 98 -6.70 -12.04 7.16
N THR A 99 -5.44 -11.56 7.14
CA THR A 99 -5.11 -10.20 6.69
C THR A 99 -5.58 -9.97 5.25
N LEU A 100 -5.26 -10.89 4.34
CA LEU A 100 -5.67 -10.81 2.93
C LEU A 100 -7.19 -10.85 2.79
N ASP A 101 -7.87 -11.73 3.52
CA ASP A 101 -9.32 -11.84 3.49
C ASP A 101 -10.00 -10.57 4.04
N LYS A 102 -9.43 -9.96 5.09
CA LYS A 102 -9.89 -8.68 5.60
C LYS A 102 -9.73 -7.56 4.57
N MET A 103 -8.56 -7.47 3.94
CA MET A 103 -8.32 -6.52 2.85
C MET A 103 -9.30 -6.75 1.69
N ALA A 104 -9.57 -7.99 1.32
CA ALA A 104 -10.52 -8.34 0.26
C ALA A 104 -11.96 -7.96 0.62
N ARG A 105 -12.40 -8.29 1.85
CA ARG A 105 -13.74 -7.91 2.36
C ARG A 105 -13.91 -6.40 2.42
N SER A 106 -12.93 -5.67 2.94
CA SER A 106 -13.01 -4.21 3.03
C SER A 106 -13.14 -3.53 1.66
N CYS A 107 -12.59 -4.16 0.63
CA CYS A 107 -12.79 -3.71 -0.74
C CYS A 107 -14.18 -4.05 -1.28
N ALA A 108 -14.81 -5.13 -0.81
CA ALA A 108 -16.18 -5.49 -1.19
C ALA A 108 -17.24 -4.70 -0.39
N GLU A 109 -16.90 -4.32 0.84
CA GLU A 109 -17.75 -3.52 1.74
C GLU A 109 -17.47 -2.02 1.69
N ALA A 110 -16.39 -1.60 1.00
CA ALA A 110 -16.11 -0.19 0.78
C ALA A 110 -17.29 0.44 0.00
N PRO A 111 -17.65 1.68 0.31
CA PRO A 111 -18.73 2.37 -0.40
C PRO A 111 -18.32 2.75 -1.82
N TYR A 112 -17.51 1.92 -2.47
CA TYR A 112 -16.94 2.16 -3.77
C TYR A 112 -17.21 1.01 -4.71
N GLU A 113 -17.67 1.35 -5.91
CA GLU A 113 -17.75 0.45 -7.06
C GLU A 113 -16.57 0.71 -8.01
N PHE A 114 -15.81 -0.35 -8.33
CA PHE A 114 -14.71 -0.29 -9.30
C PHE A 114 -15.15 -0.95 -10.61
N ARG A 115 -15.20 -0.19 -11.69
CA ARG A 115 -15.67 -0.63 -12.99
C ARG A 115 -15.15 0.22 -14.14
N HIS A 116 -15.40 -0.20 -15.36
CA HIS A 116 -15.18 0.64 -16.55
C HIS A 116 -16.04 1.89 -16.51
N ALA A 117 -15.46 3.00 -16.98
CA ALA A 117 -16.14 4.29 -17.07
C ALA A 117 -17.34 4.23 -18.03
N GLN A 118 -18.46 4.84 -17.65
CA GLN A 118 -19.57 5.11 -18.53
C GLN A 118 -19.26 6.35 -19.42
N PRO A 119 -19.94 6.51 -20.57
CA PRO A 119 -19.66 7.66 -21.46
C PRO A 119 -19.72 9.02 -20.76
N GLU A 120 -20.72 9.23 -19.93
CA GLU A 120 -20.97 10.46 -19.17
C GLU A 120 -19.91 10.73 -18.07
N GLU A 121 -19.16 9.71 -17.66
CA GLU A 121 -18.14 9.82 -16.60
C GLU A 121 -16.78 10.31 -17.13
N CYS A 122 -16.56 10.28 -18.44
CA CYS A 122 -15.31 10.80 -19.02
C CYS A 122 -15.09 12.28 -18.68
N ALA A 123 -16.14 13.08 -18.66
CA ALA A 123 -16.08 14.48 -18.25
C ALA A 123 -15.75 14.62 -16.73
N ALA A 124 -16.29 13.72 -15.90
CA ALA A 124 -15.98 13.70 -14.47
C ALA A 124 -14.49 13.34 -14.21
N VAL A 125 -13.93 12.42 -15.01
CA VAL A 125 -12.50 12.08 -14.94
C VAL A 125 -11.62 13.28 -15.29
N LEU A 126 -11.95 14.00 -16.38
CA LEU A 126 -11.23 15.24 -16.74
C LEU A 126 -11.33 16.29 -15.63
N ALA A 127 -12.51 16.48 -15.03
CA ALA A 127 -12.69 17.40 -13.91
C ALA A 127 -11.85 17.03 -12.68
N LEU A 128 -11.64 15.75 -12.40
CA LEU A 128 -10.71 15.30 -11.34
C LEU A 128 -9.27 15.68 -11.65
N ILE A 129 -8.85 15.57 -12.91
CA ILE A 129 -7.50 15.99 -13.37
C ILE A 129 -7.33 17.50 -13.18
N GLU A 130 -8.29 18.30 -13.66
CA GLU A 130 -8.28 19.77 -13.52
C GLU A 130 -8.24 20.19 -12.04
N GLN A 131 -9.05 19.56 -11.20
CA GLN A 131 -9.04 19.78 -9.76
C GLN A 131 -7.66 19.46 -9.15
N ARG A 132 -7.02 18.38 -9.61
CA ARG A 132 -5.70 17.98 -9.12
C ARG A 132 -4.62 18.96 -9.56
N ILE A 133 -4.67 19.45 -10.79
CA ILE A 133 -3.76 20.47 -11.32
C ILE A 133 -3.88 21.77 -10.47
N ALA A 134 -5.11 22.25 -10.27
CA ALA A 134 -5.34 23.43 -9.44
C ALA A 134 -4.86 23.25 -7.99
N TRP A 135 -5.03 22.05 -7.45
CA TRP A 135 -4.53 21.71 -6.10
C TRP A 135 -2.99 21.69 -6.05
N MET A 136 -2.31 21.20 -7.10
CA MET A 136 -0.84 21.23 -7.21
C MET A 136 -0.33 22.68 -7.19
N ASP A 137 -0.94 23.58 -7.95
CA ASP A 137 -0.60 24.99 -7.98
C ASP A 137 -0.73 25.65 -6.59
N GLN A 138 -1.83 25.39 -5.91
CA GLN A 138 -2.11 25.94 -4.58
C GLN A 138 -1.15 25.45 -3.50
N ASN A 139 -0.54 24.25 -3.69
CA ASN A 139 0.35 23.63 -2.70
C ASN A 139 1.84 23.66 -3.11
N GLY A 140 2.19 24.37 -4.18
CA GLY A 140 3.57 24.48 -4.65
C GLY A 140 4.18 23.14 -5.07
N LEU A 141 3.35 22.23 -5.59
CA LEU A 141 3.79 20.94 -6.09
C LEU A 141 4.01 21.00 -7.61
N HIS A 142 4.92 20.21 -8.10
CA HIS A 142 5.32 20.15 -9.50
C HIS A 142 4.87 18.84 -10.15
N GLY A 143 4.36 18.93 -11.38
CA GLY A 143 3.87 17.76 -12.13
C GLY A 143 2.99 18.17 -13.30
N TRP A 144 1.75 17.75 -13.32
CA TRP A 144 0.82 18.03 -14.43
C TRP A 144 0.56 19.53 -14.66
N ASN A 145 0.72 20.35 -13.63
CA ASN A 145 0.59 21.81 -13.68
C ASN A 145 1.75 22.51 -14.41
N GLU A 146 2.87 21.84 -14.65
CA GLU A 146 4.03 22.39 -15.39
C GLU A 146 3.97 22.07 -16.89
N THR A 147 2.94 21.36 -17.31
CA THR A 147 2.73 20.96 -18.70
C THR A 147 1.32 21.33 -19.15
N ASP A 148 1.11 21.41 -20.46
CA ASP A 148 -0.24 21.61 -21.03
C ASP A 148 -1.05 20.28 -20.96
N TYR A 149 -1.11 19.66 -19.77
CA TYR A 149 -1.62 18.31 -19.58
C TYR A 149 -3.02 18.09 -20.14
N THR A 150 -3.94 19.03 -19.90
CA THR A 150 -5.31 18.95 -20.41
C THR A 150 -5.44 19.23 -21.92
N THR A 151 -4.44 19.87 -22.51
CA THR A 151 -4.32 20.00 -23.98
C THR A 151 -3.87 18.70 -24.62
N TYR A 152 -2.94 17.98 -24.00
CA TYR A 152 -2.51 16.65 -24.47
C TYR A 152 -3.56 15.57 -24.21
N TYR A 153 -4.31 15.67 -23.12
CA TYR A 153 -5.33 14.72 -22.69
C TYR A 153 -6.69 15.40 -22.51
N PRO A 154 -7.31 15.90 -23.63
CA PRO A 154 -8.63 16.54 -23.58
C PRO A 154 -9.73 15.50 -23.38
N LEU A 155 -10.98 15.95 -23.23
CA LEU A 155 -12.15 15.06 -23.06
C LEU A 155 -12.22 13.97 -24.13
N ALA A 156 -11.98 14.31 -25.39
CA ALA A 156 -11.99 13.36 -26.51
C ALA A 156 -10.96 12.22 -26.36
N TYR A 157 -9.86 12.47 -25.66
CA TYR A 157 -8.89 11.43 -25.32
C TYR A 157 -9.52 10.39 -24.37
N TYR A 158 -10.15 10.83 -23.27
CA TYR A 158 -10.78 9.92 -22.29
C TYR A 158 -11.96 9.16 -22.90
N GLU A 159 -12.73 9.79 -23.77
CA GLU A 159 -13.78 9.14 -24.55
C GLU A 159 -13.20 8.05 -25.47
N GLY A 160 -12.07 8.34 -26.12
CA GLY A 160 -11.39 7.41 -27.01
C GLY A 160 -10.81 6.17 -26.33
N ILE A 161 -10.29 6.33 -25.10
CA ILE A 161 -9.70 5.22 -24.30
C ILE A 161 -10.70 4.61 -23.31
N ARG A 162 -11.98 4.95 -23.37
CA ARG A 162 -13.00 4.57 -22.36
C ARG A 162 -13.05 3.07 -22.07
N LYS A 163 -12.78 2.21 -23.05
CA LYS A 163 -12.71 0.75 -22.85
C LYS A 163 -11.59 0.31 -21.89
N ASP A 164 -10.54 1.11 -21.75
CA ASP A 164 -9.39 0.88 -20.87
C ASP A 164 -9.44 1.78 -19.62
N LEU A 165 -10.41 2.72 -19.56
CA LEU A 165 -10.59 3.67 -18.47
C LEU A 165 -11.47 3.05 -17.37
N LEU A 166 -10.91 2.96 -16.16
CA LEU A 166 -11.62 2.48 -14.98
C LEU A 166 -11.85 3.60 -13.99
N VAL A 167 -12.95 3.52 -13.28
CA VAL A 167 -13.35 4.47 -12.25
C VAL A 167 -13.63 3.78 -10.93
N LEU A 168 -13.41 4.51 -9.86
CA LEU A 168 -13.87 4.18 -8.52
C LEU A 168 -15.00 5.16 -8.18
N VAL A 169 -16.21 4.65 -8.00
CA VAL A 169 -17.41 5.44 -7.74
C VAL A 169 -17.82 5.25 -6.28
N ASP A 170 -18.04 6.34 -5.56
CA ASP A 170 -18.67 6.27 -4.23
C ASP A 170 -20.16 5.92 -4.40
N THR A 171 -20.56 4.73 -3.93
CA THR A 171 -21.94 4.22 -4.13
C THR A 171 -23.00 4.99 -3.36
N ARG A 172 -22.61 5.82 -2.39
CA ARG A 172 -23.55 6.66 -1.61
C ARG A 172 -23.86 7.98 -2.31
N SER A 173 -22.85 8.57 -2.96
CA SER A 173 -23.01 9.85 -3.68
C SER A 173 -23.20 9.67 -5.19
N GLY A 174 -22.79 8.53 -5.75
CA GLY A 174 -22.72 8.31 -7.19
C GLY A 174 -21.54 9.04 -7.86
N GLU A 175 -20.65 9.66 -7.09
CA GLU A 175 -19.53 10.43 -7.63
C GLU A 175 -18.33 9.56 -8.00
N VAL A 176 -17.68 9.87 -9.10
CA VAL A 176 -16.34 9.33 -9.42
C VAL A 176 -15.33 9.96 -8.47
N VAL A 177 -14.67 9.15 -7.65
CA VAL A 177 -13.68 9.60 -6.65
C VAL A 177 -12.23 9.24 -7.01
N SER A 178 -12.04 8.33 -7.97
CA SER A 178 -10.73 8.05 -8.54
C SER A 178 -10.88 7.44 -9.94
N ALA A 179 -9.89 7.62 -10.78
CA ALA A 179 -9.87 7.07 -12.15
C ALA A 179 -8.45 6.79 -12.61
N GLY A 180 -8.33 5.88 -13.59
CA GLY A 180 -7.08 5.59 -14.28
C GLY A 180 -7.30 4.66 -15.47
N ALA A 181 -6.46 4.76 -16.49
CA ALA A 181 -6.49 3.89 -17.64
C ALA A 181 -5.55 2.70 -17.44
N LEU A 182 -6.02 1.48 -17.71
CA LEU A 182 -5.24 0.25 -17.61
C LEU A 182 -5.01 -0.34 -19.01
N PHE A 183 -3.82 -0.12 -19.53
CA PHE A 183 -3.42 -0.62 -20.86
C PHE A 183 -2.71 -1.96 -20.75
N THR A 184 -2.75 -2.73 -21.84
CA THR A 184 -2.06 -4.02 -21.95
C THR A 184 -0.62 -3.88 -22.50
N GLN A 185 -0.27 -2.70 -22.99
CA GLN A 185 1.04 -2.36 -23.55
C GLN A 185 1.36 -0.90 -23.23
N ASP A 186 2.65 -0.59 -23.08
CA ASP A 186 3.15 0.78 -22.93
C ASP A 186 4.56 0.87 -23.53
N ALA A 187 4.74 1.77 -24.50
CA ALA A 187 6.00 1.99 -25.20
C ALA A 187 7.15 2.52 -24.33
N ARG A 188 6.84 3.06 -23.14
CA ARG A 188 7.86 3.49 -22.17
C ARG A 188 8.60 2.33 -21.52
N TRP A 189 8.07 1.11 -21.63
CA TRP A 189 8.66 -0.09 -21.06
C TRP A 189 9.44 -0.86 -22.13
N PRO A 190 10.76 -1.06 -21.92
CA PRO A 190 11.63 -1.64 -22.95
C PRO A 190 11.33 -3.13 -23.21
N GLU A 191 10.73 -3.82 -22.22
CA GLU A 191 10.43 -5.25 -22.35
C GLU A 191 8.95 -5.53 -22.09
N PRO A 192 8.30 -6.30 -22.98
CA PRO A 192 6.95 -6.79 -22.77
C PRO A 192 6.89 -7.67 -21.51
N ALA A 193 5.83 -7.55 -20.74
CA ALA A 193 5.57 -8.41 -19.59
C ALA A 193 4.08 -8.73 -19.50
N PRO A 194 3.68 -9.82 -18.82
CA PRO A 194 2.29 -10.09 -18.50
C PRO A 194 1.79 -9.12 -17.42
N ALA A 195 1.74 -7.83 -17.76
CA ALA A 195 1.38 -6.72 -16.87
C ALA A 195 0.20 -5.92 -17.43
N LEU A 196 -0.43 -5.13 -16.55
CA LEU A 196 -1.20 -3.95 -16.93
C LEU A 196 -0.38 -2.69 -16.63
N TYR A 197 -0.63 -1.64 -17.41
CA TYR A 197 0.07 -0.37 -17.34
C TYR A 197 -0.93 0.73 -16.99
N LEU A 198 -0.76 1.33 -15.79
CA LEU A 198 -1.65 2.36 -15.26
C LEU A 198 -1.20 3.74 -15.73
N HIS A 199 -2.10 4.45 -16.41
CA HIS A 199 -1.91 5.80 -16.90
C HIS A 199 -3.01 6.75 -16.39
N ASN A 200 -2.76 8.05 -16.40
CA ASN A 200 -3.72 9.12 -16.08
C ASN A 200 -4.39 8.89 -14.71
N PHE A 201 -3.68 8.31 -13.76
CA PHE A 201 -4.22 7.97 -12.45
C PHE A 201 -4.43 9.20 -11.59
N VAL A 202 -5.67 9.43 -11.21
CA VAL A 202 -6.10 10.57 -10.40
C VAL A 202 -7.07 10.15 -9.30
N SER A 203 -7.05 10.88 -8.19
CA SER A 203 -8.06 10.77 -7.13
C SER A 203 -8.57 12.15 -6.75
N LYS A 204 -9.86 12.23 -6.41
CA LYS A 204 -10.54 13.45 -5.95
C LYS A 204 -9.78 14.05 -4.79
N VAL A 205 -9.54 15.36 -4.83
CA VAL A 205 -8.93 16.10 -3.71
C VAL A 205 -9.84 15.99 -2.48
N GLY A 206 -9.27 15.61 -1.34
CA GLY A 206 -10.02 15.40 -0.10
C GLY A 206 -10.63 14.01 0.08
N ALA A 207 -10.73 13.17 -0.95
CA ALA A 207 -11.18 11.78 -0.81
C ALA A 207 -10.03 10.90 -0.28
N LYS A 208 -9.80 10.96 1.03
CA LYS A 208 -8.72 10.20 1.67
C LYS A 208 -8.88 8.70 1.42
N GLY A 209 -7.79 8.05 1.02
CA GLY A 209 -7.74 6.61 0.76
C GLY A 209 -8.28 6.16 -0.61
N ALA A 210 -9.01 7.01 -1.37
CA ALA A 210 -9.57 6.63 -2.66
C ALA A 210 -8.50 6.15 -3.67
N GLY A 211 -7.33 6.79 -3.70
CA GLY A 211 -6.22 6.37 -4.57
C GLY A 211 -5.68 4.99 -4.19
N THR A 212 -5.47 4.74 -2.90
CA THR A 212 -5.05 3.42 -2.40
C THR A 212 -6.08 2.35 -2.75
N GLN A 213 -7.36 2.65 -2.56
CA GLN A 213 -8.45 1.74 -2.90
C GLN A 213 -8.51 1.43 -4.40
N PHE A 214 -8.32 2.47 -5.25
CA PHE A 214 -8.25 2.28 -6.70
C PHE A 214 -7.09 1.33 -7.08
N LEU A 215 -5.88 1.57 -6.55
CA LEU A 215 -4.72 0.72 -6.82
C LEU A 215 -4.97 -0.74 -6.42
N GLN A 216 -5.53 -0.99 -5.25
CA GLN A 216 -5.87 -2.34 -4.78
C GLN A 216 -6.91 -3.01 -5.69
N CYS A 217 -7.90 -2.27 -6.17
CA CYS A 217 -8.87 -2.78 -7.14
C CYS A 217 -8.23 -3.08 -8.50
N ALA A 218 -7.36 -2.19 -8.99
CA ALA A 218 -6.63 -2.37 -10.24
C ALA A 218 -5.69 -3.60 -10.18
N GLU A 219 -5.04 -3.82 -9.05
CA GLU A 219 -4.20 -5.00 -8.82
C GLU A 219 -5.01 -6.30 -8.86
N ARG A 220 -6.18 -6.33 -8.21
CA ARG A 220 -7.09 -7.49 -8.27
C ARG A 220 -7.63 -7.71 -9.69
N TYR A 221 -8.01 -6.63 -10.37
CA TYR A 221 -8.44 -6.70 -11.76
C TYR A 221 -7.34 -7.27 -12.66
N ALA A 222 -6.10 -6.82 -12.48
CA ALA A 222 -4.95 -7.36 -13.21
C ALA A 222 -4.76 -8.87 -12.93
N ARG A 223 -4.85 -9.31 -11.66
CA ARG A 223 -4.81 -10.74 -11.31
C ARG A 223 -5.92 -11.55 -11.98
N SER A 224 -7.15 -11.02 -12.01
CA SER A 224 -8.30 -11.71 -12.65
C SER A 224 -8.10 -11.90 -14.15
N LEU A 225 -7.27 -11.05 -14.78
CA LEU A 225 -6.85 -11.16 -16.17
C LEU A 225 -5.56 -12.00 -16.37
N GLY A 226 -5.09 -12.69 -15.33
CA GLY A 226 -3.87 -13.51 -15.38
C GLY A 226 -2.58 -12.71 -15.49
N LYS A 227 -2.61 -11.42 -15.16
CA LYS A 227 -1.41 -10.58 -15.16
C LYS A 227 -0.57 -10.81 -13.91
N GLN A 228 0.74 -10.68 -14.04
CA GLN A 228 1.72 -10.92 -12.97
C GLN A 228 2.26 -9.63 -12.35
N ALA A 229 1.96 -8.48 -12.95
CA ALA A 229 2.39 -7.19 -12.45
C ALA A 229 1.40 -6.08 -12.81
N LEU A 230 1.40 -5.04 -11.97
CA LEU A 230 0.87 -3.72 -12.30
C LEU A 230 2.04 -2.75 -12.40
N ARG A 231 2.11 -2.02 -13.50
CA ARG A 231 3.19 -1.11 -13.88
C ARG A 231 2.64 0.31 -14.02
N LEU A 232 3.44 1.29 -13.67
CA LEU A 232 3.13 2.70 -13.84
C LEU A 232 4.42 3.52 -13.92
N ASP A 233 4.29 4.79 -14.26
CA ASP A 233 5.35 5.77 -14.07
C ASP A 233 4.88 6.94 -13.20
N SER A 234 5.82 7.61 -12.58
CA SER A 234 5.55 8.79 -11.76
C SER A 234 6.69 9.79 -11.87
N GLY A 235 6.37 11.09 -11.81
CA GLY A 235 7.36 12.15 -11.90
C GLY A 235 8.52 11.98 -10.91
N ALA A 236 9.75 12.09 -11.42
CA ALA A 236 10.98 11.88 -10.65
C ALA A 236 11.18 12.94 -9.55
N ASN A 237 10.66 14.14 -9.75
CA ASN A 237 10.86 15.31 -8.87
C ASN A 237 9.81 15.41 -7.75
N ASN A 238 9.07 14.33 -7.45
CA ASN A 238 8.05 14.33 -6.40
C ASN A 238 8.33 13.26 -5.33
N PRO A 239 9.07 13.62 -4.25
CA PRO A 239 9.41 12.69 -3.17
C PRO A 239 8.16 12.12 -2.45
N GLY A 240 7.10 12.93 -2.31
CA GLY A 240 5.86 12.48 -1.68
C GLY A 240 5.16 11.40 -2.49
N LEU A 241 5.12 11.55 -3.82
CA LEU A 241 4.56 10.57 -4.72
C LEU A 241 5.42 9.30 -4.77
N THR A 242 6.74 9.44 -4.69
CA THR A 242 7.68 8.34 -4.57
C THR A 242 7.40 7.52 -3.30
N ALA A 243 7.35 8.16 -2.14
CA ALA A 243 7.04 7.51 -0.86
C ALA A 243 5.65 6.84 -0.87
N TYR A 244 4.67 7.48 -1.49
CA TYR A 244 3.33 6.91 -1.66
C TYR A 244 3.35 5.58 -2.42
N TYR A 245 3.97 5.54 -3.61
CA TYR A 245 4.00 4.30 -4.40
C TYR A 245 4.86 3.22 -3.75
N GLU A 246 5.98 3.58 -3.12
CA GLU A 246 6.82 2.63 -2.38
C GLU A 246 6.06 2.04 -1.19
N GLY A 247 5.28 2.86 -0.48
CA GLY A 247 4.37 2.41 0.58
C GLY A 247 3.27 1.47 0.09
N GLN A 248 2.83 1.61 -1.17
CA GLN A 248 1.91 0.68 -1.82
C GLN A 248 2.61 -0.59 -2.37
N GLY A 249 3.93 -0.73 -2.22
CA GLY A 249 4.70 -1.89 -2.66
C GLY A 249 5.21 -1.82 -4.10
N TYR A 250 5.08 -0.69 -4.78
CA TYR A 250 5.68 -0.47 -6.10
C TYR A 250 7.18 -0.20 -5.97
N ARG A 251 7.98 -0.89 -6.75
CA ARG A 251 9.44 -0.74 -6.75
C ARG A 251 9.91 -0.04 -8.02
N PRO A 252 10.89 0.88 -7.92
CA PRO A 252 11.49 1.48 -9.09
C PRO A 252 12.25 0.41 -9.91
N CYS A 253 12.11 0.42 -11.23
CA CYS A 253 12.73 -0.53 -12.15
C CYS A 253 13.30 0.13 -13.40
N GLY A 254 13.34 1.46 -13.45
CA GLY A 254 13.92 2.22 -14.54
C GLY A 254 13.42 3.65 -14.58
N THR A 255 13.73 4.36 -15.62
CA THR A 255 13.30 5.73 -15.89
C THR A 255 12.76 5.86 -17.30
N CYS A 256 11.91 6.86 -17.53
CA CYS A 256 11.45 7.24 -18.86
C CYS A 256 11.56 8.76 -19.03
N THR A 257 11.65 9.20 -20.30
CA THR A 257 11.68 10.61 -20.68
C THR A 257 10.77 10.82 -21.87
N GLU A 258 9.89 11.82 -21.79
CA GLU A 258 9.00 12.20 -22.87
C GLU A 258 8.88 13.73 -22.90
N GLY A 259 9.58 14.36 -23.86
CA GLY A 259 9.74 15.82 -23.88
C GLY A 259 10.34 16.34 -22.57
N PRO A 260 9.68 17.28 -21.87
CA PRO A 260 10.15 17.78 -20.58
C PRO A 260 9.87 16.83 -19.40
N TYR A 261 9.09 15.78 -19.58
CA TYR A 261 8.73 14.84 -18.53
C TYR A 261 9.86 13.84 -18.26
N HIS A 262 10.24 13.72 -17.00
CA HIS A 262 11.15 12.71 -16.47
C HIS A 262 10.42 11.86 -15.43
N GLY A 263 10.23 10.57 -15.73
CA GLY A 263 9.49 9.63 -14.89
C GLY A 263 10.35 8.51 -14.34
N ILE A 264 9.93 7.99 -13.19
CA ILE A 264 10.43 6.73 -12.63
C ILE A 264 9.42 5.64 -12.99
N LEU A 265 9.88 4.62 -13.72
CA LEU A 265 9.11 3.41 -13.98
C LEU A 265 9.01 2.58 -12.70
N ARG A 266 7.81 2.14 -12.36
CA ARG A 266 7.54 1.40 -11.12
C ARG A 266 6.72 0.16 -11.42
N GLU A 267 7.10 -0.95 -10.80
CA GLU A 267 6.41 -2.23 -10.91
C GLU A 267 6.01 -2.75 -9.52
N LYS A 268 4.81 -3.30 -9.43
CA LYS A 268 4.39 -4.15 -8.33
C LYS A 268 4.06 -5.53 -8.89
N LYS A 269 4.75 -6.56 -8.39
CA LYS A 269 4.42 -7.97 -8.66
C LYS A 269 3.13 -8.33 -7.93
N LEU A 270 2.27 -9.07 -8.60
CA LEU A 270 0.92 -9.40 -8.13
C LEU A 270 0.83 -10.83 -7.60
#